data_1240ed52abbe674e0996fdba5954bfeb
#
_entry.id   1240ed52abbe674e0996fdba5954bfeb
#
_cell.length_a   1.000
_cell.length_b   1.000
_cell.length_c   1.000
_cell.angle_alpha   90.00
_cell.angle_beta   90.00
_cell.angle_gamma   90.00
#
_symmetry.space_group_name_H-M   'P 1'
#
loop_
_entity.id
_entity.type
_entity.pdbx_description
1 polymer ?
#
loop_
_entity_poly.entity_id
_entity_poly.type
_entity_poly.pdbx_seq_one_letter_code
_entity_poly.pdbx_strand_id
1 'polypeptide(L)'
;MLTVVHDENESNEHAPAAVGGSMLDELAREGARRMLAAALQAEVAAYIEQCADELDADGRRLVVRNGYHQPREVATAAGAVPVRAPRVNDKRVDEATGERRRFSSAILPAWARKSPQVADVLPLLYLHGLSSGDFVAALEQFCGSAAGLSAATITRLTRQWQDEARAFHDRSLAGVDYVYLWVDGIHLKVRLEADKVCLLVMIGVRADGSKELVALADGYRESAESWADLLRDCKRRGMQAPVLAVGDGALGFWKALHDVFPQTREQRCWFHKLGNVLAALPKSAHPAAKKALAEIYAAEDVDHARAAAKAFAAEYGVKWPKAAAKITDDLDVLLAFFEFPAEHWVHLRTTNPIESTFATLRLRQRVTKGPGSRAA
;
A
#
# COMPACT_ATOMS: atom_id res chain seq x y z
N MET A 1 43.63 -15.12 24.60
CA MET A 1 43.19 -15.72 25.86
C MET A 1 42.56 -14.61 26.69
N LEU A 2 41.26 -14.46 26.66
CA LEU A 2 40.53 -13.50 27.46
C LEU A 2 39.64 -14.32 28.38
N THR A 3 39.88 -14.21 29.66
CA THR A 3 39.24 -14.92 30.76
C THR A 3 37.91 -14.19 31.07
N VAL A 4 36.80 -14.94 30.98
CA VAL A 4 35.50 -14.45 31.41
C VAL A 4 35.41 -14.70 32.92
N VAL A 5 35.21 -13.62 33.69
CA VAL A 5 34.92 -13.70 35.11
C VAL A 5 33.42 -13.91 35.26
N HIS A 6 33.05 -15.02 35.88
CA HIS A 6 31.70 -15.26 36.38
C HIS A 6 31.56 -14.56 37.73
N ASP A 7 30.64 -13.63 37.84
CA ASP A 7 30.12 -13.18 39.12
C ASP A 7 28.82 -13.94 39.39
N GLU A 8 28.87 -14.82 40.36
CA GLU A 8 27.73 -15.44 41.02
C GLU A 8 27.30 -14.50 42.16
N ASN A 9 26.17 -13.86 42.06
CA ASN A 9 25.15 -13.80 43.13
C ASN A 9 24.12 -12.70 42.80
N GLU A 10 22.91 -13.13 42.53
CA GLU A 10 21.73 -12.70 43.30
C GLU A 10 20.48 -13.29 42.66
N SER A 11 20.01 -14.31 43.32
CA SER A 11 18.66 -14.84 43.14
C SER A 11 17.64 -13.75 43.47
N ASN A 12 17.08 -13.16 42.39
CA ASN A 12 15.88 -12.36 42.53
C ASN A 12 14.77 -13.04 41.73
N GLU A 13 13.94 -13.80 42.46
CA GLU A 13 12.69 -14.34 41.97
C GLU A 13 11.80 -13.17 41.54
N HIS A 14 11.88 -12.79 40.26
CA HIS A 14 10.83 -11.99 39.64
C HIS A 14 9.73 -12.97 39.18
N ALA A 15 8.72 -13.14 40.03
CA ALA A 15 7.42 -13.59 39.56
C ALA A 15 7.03 -12.72 38.34
N PRO A 16 6.42 -13.29 37.29
CA PRO A 16 5.95 -12.49 36.16
C PRO A 16 4.91 -11.52 36.75
N ALA A 17 5.25 -10.23 36.69
CA ALA A 17 4.32 -9.15 36.99
C ALA A 17 3.08 -9.40 36.11
N ALA A 18 1.95 -9.65 36.75
CA ALA A 18 0.64 -9.62 36.10
C ALA A 18 0.62 -8.31 35.28
N VAL A 19 0.34 -8.40 33.98
CA VAL A 19 0.16 -7.24 33.09
C VAL A 19 -1.09 -6.53 33.65
N GLY A 20 -0.87 -5.62 34.58
CA GLY A 20 -1.87 -4.71 35.13
C GLY A 20 -2.21 -3.73 33.98
N GLY A 21 -3.39 -3.90 33.38
CA GLY A 21 -3.90 -2.94 32.42
C GLY A 21 -3.95 -1.55 33.08
N SER A 22 -3.61 -0.51 32.36
CA SER A 22 -3.76 0.87 32.82
C SER A 22 -5.21 1.09 33.27
N MET A 23 -5.44 1.79 34.39
CA MET A 23 -6.79 2.16 34.83
C MET A 23 -7.60 2.86 33.74
N LEU A 24 -6.90 3.59 32.82
CA LEU A 24 -7.51 4.22 31.68
C LEU A 24 -8.03 3.19 30.67
N ASP A 25 -7.24 2.15 30.40
CA ASP A 25 -7.61 1.09 29.45
C ASP A 25 -8.78 0.25 29.98
N GLU A 26 -8.81 -0.01 31.30
CA GLU A 26 -9.92 -0.71 31.95
C GLU A 26 -11.21 0.11 31.91
N LEU A 27 -11.12 1.43 32.17
CA LEU A 27 -12.25 2.35 32.05
C LEU A 27 -12.79 2.45 30.63
N ALA A 28 -11.89 2.55 29.64
CA ALA A 28 -12.26 2.59 28.24
C ALA A 28 -12.96 1.30 27.79
N ARG A 29 -12.43 0.14 28.19
CA ARG A 29 -13.01 -1.17 27.90
C ARG A 29 -14.37 -1.36 28.53
N GLU A 30 -14.53 -0.98 29.82
CA GLU A 30 -15.81 -1.06 30.50
C GLU A 30 -16.85 -0.08 29.92
N GLY A 31 -16.42 1.13 29.51
CA GLY A 31 -17.26 2.07 28.79
C GLY A 31 -17.75 1.50 27.45
N ALA A 32 -16.84 0.93 26.68
CA ALA A 32 -17.15 0.28 25.41
C ALA A 32 -18.13 -0.90 25.59
N ARG A 33 -17.93 -1.72 26.62
CA ARG A 33 -18.84 -2.84 26.98
C ARG A 33 -20.25 -2.35 27.28
N ARG A 34 -20.38 -1.31 28.09
CA ARG A 34 -21.69 -0.75 28.44
C ARG A 34 -22.41 -0.13 27.28
N MET A 35 -21.69 0.67 26.48
CA MET A 35 -22.26 1.30 25.28
C MET A 35 -22.73 0.25 24.27
N LEU A 36 -21.90 -0.76 23.98
CA LEU A 36 -22.25 -1.82 23.06
C LEU A 36 -23.45 -2.65 23.55
N ALA A 37 -23.51 -2.98 24.85
CA ALA A 37 -24.63 -3.69 25.42
C ALA A 37 -25.95 -2.89 25.34
N ALA A 38 -25.90 -1.58 25.61
CA ALA A 38 -27.07 -0.69 25.50
C ALA A 38 -27.54 -0.56 24.05
N ALA A 39 -26.58 -0.39 23.08
CA ALA A 39 -26.91 -0.29 21.66
C ALA A 39 -27.58 -1.58 21.13
N LEU A 40 -27.06 -2.75 21.47
CA LEU A 40 -27.66 -4.04 21.09
C LEU A 40 -29.03 -4.25 21.68
N GLN A 41 -29.28 -3.79 22.93
CA GLN A 41 -30.60 -3.85 23.56
C GLN A 41 -31.58 -2.92 22.86
N ALA A 42 -31.16 -1.69 22.51
CA ALA A 42 -31.98 -0.73 21.78
C ALA A 42 -32.33 -1.24 20.37
N GLU A 43 -31.36 -1.82 19.66
CA GLU A 43 -31.58 -2.41 18.33
C GLU A 43 -32.64 -3.53 18.36
N VAL A 44 -32.53 -4.44 19.32
CA VAL A 44 -33.49 -5.54 19.46
C VAL A 44 -34.87 -5.01 19.91
N ALA A 45 -34.92 -4.02 20.82
CA ALA A 45 -36.18 -3.41 21.21
C ALA A 45 -36.89 -2.73 20.06
N ALA A 46 -36.15 -1.96 19.23
CA ALA A 46 -36.68 -1.33 18.03
C ALA A 46 -37.22 -2.34 17.01
N TYR A 47 -36.48 -3.44 16.80
CA TYR A 47 -36.92 -4.52 15.91
C TYR A 47 -38.22 -5.18 16.37
N ILE A 48 -38.34 -5.48 17.67
CA ILE A 48 -39.56 -6.07 18.25
C ILE A 48 -40.73 -5.10 18.12
N GLU A 49 -40.53 -3.81 18.36
CA GLU A 49 -41.57 -2.80 18.29
C GLU A 49 -42.06 -2.58 16.84
N GLN A 50 -41.17 -2.61 15.84
CA GLN A 50 -41.55 -2.58 14.43
C GLN A 50 -42.48 -3.72 14.00
N CYS A 51 -42.49 -4.81 14.76
CA CYS A 51 -43.30 -5.99 14.51
C CYS A 51 -44.39 -6.21 15.57
N ALA A 52 -44.76 -5.14 16.35
CA ALA A 52 -45.65 -5.24 17.46
C ALA A 52 -47.05 -5.73 17.10
N ASP A 53 -47.54 -5.35 15.92
CA ASP A 53 -48.87 -5.65 15.40
C ASP A 53 -48.95 -7.04 14.72
N GLU A 54 -47.83 -7.73 14.57
CA GLU A 54 -47.78 -9.05 13.95
C GLU A 54 -48.04 -10.13 15.03
N LEU A 55 -49.28 -10.63 15.03
CA LEU A 55 -49.80 -11.58 15.99
C LEU A 55 -50.05 -12.97 15.37
N ASP A 56 -49.98 -14.02 16.20
CA ASP A 56 -50.41 -15.35 15.82
C ASP A 56 -51.94 -15.50 15.96
N ALA A 57 -52.48 -16.67 15.60
CA ALA A 57 -53.92 -16.95 15.70
C ALA A 57 -54.50 -16.85 17.12
N ASP A 58 -53.65 -16.94 18.11
CA ASP A 58 -54.01 -16.79 19.54
C ASP A 58 -53.82 -15.33 20.07
N GLY A 59 -53.50 -14.39 19.19
CA GLY A 59 -53.26 -12.98 19.54
C GLY A 59 -51.91 -12.70 20.24
N ARG A 60 -50.95 -13.65 20.15
CA ARG A 60 -49.63 -13.48 20.74
C ARG A 60 -48.63 -12.93 19.74
N ARG A 61 -47.71 -12.08 20.15
CA ARG A 61 -46.69 -11.51 19.26
C ARG A 61 -45.83 -12.61 18.62
N LEU A 62 -45.68 -12.53 17.29
CA LEU A 62 -44.81 -13.42 16.51
C LEU A 62 -43.33 -13.16 16.74
N VAL A 63 -42.97 -11.91 17.11
CA VAL A 63 -41.59 -11.49 17.36
C VAL A 63 -41.43 -11.10 18.83
N VAL A 64 -40.62 -11.86 19.56
CA VAL A 64 -40.41 -11.67 21.00
C VAL A 64 -38.96 -11.81 21.39
N ARG A 65 -38.58 -11.16 22.48
CA ARG A 65 -37.25 -11.34 23.10
C ARG A 65 -37.16 -12.76 23.68
N ASN A 66 -36.00 -13.42 23.45
CA ASN A 66 -35.76 -14.77 23.94
C ASN A 66 -34.38 -14.91 24.61
N GLY A 67 -34.19 -14.21 25.74
CA GLY A 67 -32.97 -14.26 26.53
C GLY A 67 -31.75 -13.66 25.81
N TYR A 68 -30.59 -14.32 25.92
CA TYR A 68 -29.31 -13.87 25.38
C TYR A 68 -28.57 -15.00 24.67
N HIS A 69 -27.70 -14.63 23.73
CA HIS A 69 -26.70 -15.53 23.19
C HIS A 69 -25.62 -15.86 24.21
N GLN A 70 -24.84 -16.89 23.96
CA GLN A 70 -23.63 -17.17 24.74
C GLN A 70 -22.67 -15.97 24.66
N PRO A 71 -22.00 -15.65 25.79
CA PRO A 71 -20.98 -14.58 25.80
C PRO A 71 -19.90 -14.86 24.77
N ARG A 72 -19.43 -13.80 24.11
CA ARG A 72 -18.29 -13.87 23.21
C ARG A 72 -17.45 -12.62 23.34
N GLU A 73 -16.16 -12.74 23.04
CA GLU A 73 -15.27 -11.60 22.96
C GLU A 73 -15.26 -11.00 21.56
N VAL A 74 -15.21 -9.66 21.51
CA VAL A 74 -15.06 -8.88 20.30
C VAL A 74 -13.84 -7.98 20.46
N ALA A 75 -12.82 -8.18 19.60
CA ALA A 75 -11.65 -7.33 19.58
C ALA A 75 -12.02 -5.95 19.00
N THR A 76 -11.75 -4.90 19.76
CA THR A 76 -12.01 -3.50 19.42
C THR A 76 -10.77 -2.65 19.65
N ALA A 77 -10.79 -1.38 19.25
CA ALA A 77 -9.72 -0.44 19.58
C ALA A 77 -9.55 -0.20 21.10
N ALA A 78 -10.59 -0.45 21.90
CA ALA A 78 -10.55 -0.39 23.36
C ALA A 78 -10.10 -1.71 24.01
N GLY A 79 -9.67 -2.68 23.23
CA GLY A 79 -9.30 -4.02 23.65
C GLY A 79 -10.40 -5.07 23.42
N ALA A 80 -10.24 -6.25 24.03
CA ALA A 80 -11.23 -7.31 23.97
C ALA A 80 -12.43 -6.95 24.87
N VAL A 81 -13.59 -6.85 24.24
CA VAL A 81 -14.85 -6.52 24.93
C VAL A 81 -15.74 -7.77 25.00
N PRO A 82 -16.06 -8.27 26.19
CA PRO A 82 -17.01 -9.37 26.35
C PRO A 82 -18.44 -8.88 26.06
N VAL A 83 -19.11 -9.54 25.12
CA VAL A 83 -20.45 -9.16 24.67
C VAL A 83 -21.41 -10.32 24.86
N ARG A 84 -22.58 -10.02 25.40
CA ARG A 84 -23.70 -10.94 25.52
C ARG A 84 -24.90 -10.34 24.80
N ALA A 85 -25.03 -10.65 23.49
CA ALA A 85 -26.07 -10.09 22.62
C ALA A 85 -27.46 -10.66 23.00
N PRO A 86 -28.53 -9.84 23.02
CA PRO A 86 -29.89 -10.34 23.21
C PRO A 86 -30.34 -11.20 22.02
N ARG A 87 -31.18 -12.17 22.25
CA ARG A 87 -31.79 -13.04 21.25
C ARG A 87 -33.22 -12.62 20.95
N VAL A 88 -33.59 -12.73 19.68
CA VAL A 88 -34.97 -12.59 19.22
C VAL A 88 -35.47 -13.94 18.73
N ASN A 89 -36.68 -14.26 19.09
CA ASN A 89 -37.46 -15.34 18.55
C ASN A 89 -38.45 -14.73 17.53
N ASP A 90 -38.17 -14.86 16.26
CA ASP A 90 -39.02 -14.42 15.16
C ASP A 90 -39.67 -15.65 14.55
N LYS A 91 -41.00 -15.76 14.69
CA LYS A 91 -41.79 -16.89 14.20
C LYS A 91 -42.36 -16.61 12.81
N ARG A 92 -42.17 -15.41 12.25
CA ARG A 92 -42.67 -15.05 10.93
C ARG A 92 -42.03 -15.92 9.86
N VAL A 93 -42.79 -16.23 8.85
CA VAL A 93 -42.38 -16.98 7.67
C VAL A 93 -42.43 -16.03 6.48
N ASP A 94 -41.42 -16.05 5.63
CA ASP A 94 -41.44 -15.35 4.37
C ASP A 94 -42.37 -16.07 3.38
N GLU A 95 -43.40 -15.39 2.88
CA GLU A 95 -44.41 -15.98 2.02
C GLU A 95 -43.84 -16.42 0.66
N ALA A 96 -42.79 -15.79 0.17
CA ALA A 96 -42.19 -16.09 -1.12
C ALA A 96 -41.26 -17.32 -1.06
N THR A 97 -40.53 -17.49 0.06
CA THR A 97 -39.51 -18.53 0.22
C THR A 97 -39.95 -19.68 1.10
N GLY A 98 -40.99 -19.50 1.93
CA GLY A 98 -41.40 -20.44 2.95
C GLY A 98 -40.40 -20.56 4.14
N GLU A 99 -39.36 -19.74 4.15
CA GLU A 99 -38.34 -19.77 5.19
C GLU A 99 -38.69 -18.87 6.39
N ARG A 100 -38.27 -19.30 7.57
CA ARG A 100 -38.47 -18.54 8.80
C ARG A 100 -37.56 -17.32 8.81
N ARG A 101 -38.10 -16.12 9.06
CA ARG A 101 -37.34 -14.90 9.23
C ARG A 101 -36.44 -14.97 10.48
N ARG A 102 -35.27 -14.35 10.38
CA ARG A 102 -34.28 -14.32 11.46
C ARG A 102 -33.78 -12.90 11.67
N PHE A 103 -33.79 -12.46 12.91
CA PHE A 103 -33.12 -11.22 13.28
C PHE A 103 -31.59 -11.35 13.11
N SER A 104 -31.00 -10.41 12.44
CA SER A 104 -29.55 -10.24 12.37
C SER A 104 -29.18 -8.83 12.80
N SER A 105 -28.37 -8.70 13.84
CA SER A 105 -27.91 -7.41 14.31
C SER A 105 -27.03 -6.72 13.25
N ALA A 106 -27.35 -5.47 12.92
CA ALA A 106 -26.51 -4.63 12.08
C ALA A 106 -25.27 -4.13 12.82
N ILE A 107 -25.40 -3.90 14.13
CA ILE A 107 -24.31 -3.44 15.00
C ILE A 107 -23.28 -4.53 15.19
N LEU A 108 -23.71 -5.76 15.51
CA LEU A 108 -22.84 -6.90 15.81
C LEU A 108 -23.35 -8.20 15.18
N PRO A 109 -23.09 -8.42 13.89
CA PRO A 109 -23.46 -9.68 13.23
C PRO A 109 -22.95 -10.91 13.99
N ALA A 110 -23.68 -12.04 13.87
CA ALA A 110 -23.40 -13.25 14.63
C ALA A 110 -21.96 -13.78 14.47
N TRP A 111 -21.39 -13.59 13.28
CA TRP A 111 -20.03 -14.00 12.91
C TRP A 111 -18.94 -13.00 13.33
N ALA A 112 -19.29 -11.74 13.66
CA ALA A 112 -18.30 -10.71 13.97
C ALA A 112 -17.58 -11.02 15.29
N ARG A 113 -16.24 -11.04 15.24
CA ARG A 113 -15.33 -11.24 16.37
C ARG A 113 -14.36 -10.08 16.55
N LYS A 114 -14.34 -9.14 15.62
CA LYS A 114 -13.49 -7.96 15.62
C LYS A 114 -14.22 -6.79 14.97
N SER A 115 -13.88 -5.59 15.41
CA SER A 115 -14.39 -4.37 14.78
C SER A 115 -13.76 -4.18 13.37
N PRO A 116 -14.42 -3.45 12.46
CA PRO A 116 -13.83 -3.09 11.16
C PRO A 116 -12.46 -2.42 11.32
N GLN A 117 -12.31 -1.48 12.23
CA GLN A 117 -11.06 -0.75 12.50
C GLN A 117 -9.90 -1.69 12.84
N VAL A 118 -10.12 -2.76 13.63
CA VAL A 118 -9.08 -3.77 13.88
C VAL A 118 -8.75 -4.54 12.61
N ALA A 119 -9.73 -4.80 11.74
CA ALA A 119 -9.48 -5.45 10.46
C ALA A 119 -8.64 -4.59 9.52
N ASP A 120 -8.85 -3.27 9.51
CA ASP A 120 -8.14 -2.30 8.65
C ASP A 120 -6.66 -2.12 9.04
N VAL A 121 -6.31 -2.39 10.30
CA VAL A 121 -4.92 -2.33 10.78
C VAL A 121 -4.09 -3.52 10.29
N LEU A 122 -4.69 -4.67 10.02
CA LEU A 122 -3.97 -5.89 9.65
C LEU A 122 -3.10 -5.76 8.39
N PRO A 123 -3.57 -5.16 7.27
CA PRO A 123 -2.75 -4.90 6.10
C PRO A 123 -1.54 -4.02 6.42
N LEU A 124 -1.72 -3.00 7.26
CA LEU A 124 -0.63 -2.11 7.67
C LEU A 124 0.44 -2.85 8.46
N LEU A 125 0.05 -3.66 9.44
CA LEU A 125 0.97 -4.50 10.21
C LEU A 125 1.72 -5.48 9.30
N TYR A 126 1.04 -6.06 8.32
CA TYR A 126 1.66 -6.92 7.31
C TYR A 126 2.68 -6.16 6.47
N LEU A 127 2.34 -4.97 5.96
CA LEU A 127 3.25 -4.11 5.20
C LEU A 127 4.48 -3.69 6.02
N HIS A 128 4.32 -3.47 7.32
CA HIS A 128 5.42 -3.15 8.23
C HIS A 128 6.26 -4.36 8.68
N GLY A 129 5.99 -5.54 8.17
CA GLY A 129 6.88 -6.70 8.27
C GLY A 129 6.44 -7.78 9.26
N LEU A 130 5.26 -7.67 9.91
CA LEU A 130 4.76 -8.78 10.70
C LEU A 130 4.50 -10.00 9.80
N SER A 131 5.04 -11.15 10.21
CA SER A 131 4.69 -12.40 9.56
C SER A 131 3.28 -12.83 9.95
N SER A 132 2.67 -13.71 9.15
CA SER A 132 1.34 -14.25 9.47
C SER A 132 1.28 -14.97 10.82
N GLY A 133 2.41 -15.48 11.32
CA GLY A 133 2.52 -16.08 12.65
C GLY A 133 2.57 -15.08 13.80
N ASP A 134 3.07 -13.86 13.55
CA ASP A 134 3.29 -12.84 14.57
C ASP A 134 2.03 -11.99 14.82
N PHE A 135 1.04 -12.05 13.93
CA PHE A 135 -0.21 -11.28 14.09
C PHE A 135 -0.96 -11.61 15.38
N VAL A 136 -1.01 -12.89 15.74
CA VAL A 136 -1.70 -13.36 16.95
C VAL A 136 -1.06 -12.72 18.18
N ALA A 137 0.26 -12.85 18.33
CA ALA A 137 1.00 -12.30 19.45
C ALA A 137 0.92 -10.77 19.52
N ALA A 138 1.04 -10.07 18.41
CA ALA A 138 0.94 -8.62 18.36
C ALA A 138 -0.45 -8.12 18.79
N LEU A 139 -1.51 -8.78 18.34
CA LEU A 139 -2.87 -8.36 18.69
C LEU A 139 -3.30 -8.81 20.08
N GLU A 140 -2.81 -9.93 20.58
CA GLU A 140 -2.96 -10.29 21.99
C GLU A 140 -2.36 -9.22 22.89
N GLN A 141 -1.20 -8.70 22.53
CA GLN A 141 -0.54 -7.64 23.28
C GLN A 141 -1.26 -6.29 23.20
N PHE A 142 -1.79 -5.92 22.02
CA PHE A 142 -2.46 -4.64 21.83
C PHE A 142 -3.93 -4.65 22.23
N CYS A 143 -4.66 -5.71 21.92
CA CYS A 143 -6.09 -5.80 22.12
C CYS A 143 -6.48 -6.68 23.31
N GLY A 144 -5.51 -7.31 23.96
CA GLY A 144 -5.77 -8.26 25.06
C GLY A 144 -6.43 -9.56 24.62
N SER A 145 -6.61 -9.77 23.32
CA SER A 145 -7.19 -11.00 22.74
C SER A 145 -6.85 -11.13 21.26
N ALA A 146 -6.55 -12.34 20.83
CA ALA A 146 -6.45 -12.72 19.41
C ALA A 146 -7.80 -13.22 18.83
N ALA A 147 -8.91 -12.94 19.50
CA ALA A 147 -10.23 -13.40 19.06
C ALA A 147 -10.53 -12.95 17.63
N GLY A 148 -10.82 -13.90 16.75
CA GLY A 148 -11.08 -13.65 15.33
C GLY A 148 -9.85 -13.58 14.43
N LEU A 149 -8.65 -13.95 14.91
CA LEU A 149 -7.39 -14.01 14.16
C LEU A 149 -6.79 -15.42 14.17
N SER A 150 -7.57 -16.39 13.80
CA SER A 150 -7.04 -17.73 13.53
C SER A 150 -6.20 -17.75 12.25
N ALA A 151 -5.35 -18.76 12.09
CA ALA A 151 -4.61 -18.99 10.83
C ALA A 151 -5.54 -18.99 9.61
N ALA A 152 -6.76 -19.52 9.75
CA ALA A 152 -7.79 -19.48 8.72
C ALA A 152 -8.23 -18.04 8.35
N THR A 153 -8.27 -17.12 9.32
CA THR A 153 -8.58 -15.71 9.06
C THR A 153 -7.48 -15.05 8.24
N ILE A 154 -6.22 -15.32 8.56
CA ILE A 154 -5.06 -14.79 7.83
C ILE A 154 -5.04 -15.34 6.40
N THR A 155 -5.25 -16.64 6.22
CA THR A 155 -5.37 -17.26 4.89
C THR A 155 -6.48 -16.63 4.07
N ARG A 156 -7.62 -16.35 4.67
CA ARG A 156 -8.75 -15.66 4.01
C ARG A 156 -8.38 -14.23 3.60
N LEU A 157 -7.70 -13.48 4.46
CA LEU A 157 -7.23 -12.12 4.13
C LEU A 157 -6.22 -12.14 2.97
N THR A 158 -5.27 -13.08 2.98
CA THR A 158 -4.33 -13.23 1.87
C THR A 158 -5.04 -13.55 0.55
N ARG A 159 -6.05 -14.42 0.58
CA ARG A 159 -6.88 -14.71 -0.60
C ARG A 159 -7.64 -13.48 -1.07
N GLN A 160 -8.25 -12.73 -0.15
CA GLN A 160 -8.93 -11.48 -0.48
C GLN A 160 -7.99 -10.48 -1.16
N TRP A 161 -6.77 -10.29 -0.65
CA TRP A 161 -5.78 -9.41 -1.29
C TRP A 161 -5.35 -9.90 -2.68
N GLN A 162 -5.26 -11.22 -2.88
CA GLN A 162 -5.01 -11.79 -4.22
C GLN A 162 -6.18 -11.54 -5.18
N ASP A 163 -7.42 -11.60 -4.70
CA ASP A 163 -8.62 -11.28 -5.50
C ASP A 163 -8.66 -9.79 -5.85
N GLU A 164 -8.35 -8.91 -4.89
CA GLU A 164 -8.23 -7.46 -5.09
C GLU A 164 -7.11 -7.13 -6.09
N ALA A 165 -5.96 -7.80 -6.00
CA ALA A 165 -4.87 -7.63 -6.94
C ALA A 165 -5.30 -8.05 -8.36
N ARG A 166 -6.02 -9.16 -8.51
CA ARG A 166 -6.56 -9.58 -9.81
C ARG A 166 -7.55 -8.56 -10.36
N ALA A 167 -8.52 -8.11 -9.54
CA ALA A 167 -9.48 -7.08 -9.93
C ALA A 167 -8.79 -5.77 -10.35
N PHE A 168 -7.70 -5.42 -9.65
CA PHE A 168 -6.86 -4.27 -10.02
C PHE A 168 -6.23 -4.45 -11.41
N HIS A 169 -5.69 -5.63 -11.71
CA HIS A 169 -5.10 -5.93 -13.02
C HIS A 169 -6.12 -5.93 -14.16
N ASP A 170 -7.33 -6.33 -13.89
CA ASP A 170 -8.40 -6.47 -14.89
C ASP A 170 -9.23 -5.19 -15.07
N ARG A 171 -9.04 -4.18 -14.20
CA ARG A 171 -9.86 -2.96 -14.23
C ARG A 171 -9.72 -2.19 -15.54
N SER A 172 -10.84 -1.61 -16.00
CA SER A 172 -10.84 -0.69 -17.13
C SER A 172 -10.04 0.57 -16.80
N LEU A 173 -9.27 1.05 -17.76
CA LEU A 173 -8.58 2.33 -17.73
C LEU A 173 -9.22 3.33 -18.73
N ALA A 174 -10.34 2.94 -19.35
CA ALA A 174 -11.07 3.80 -20.27
C ALA A 174 -11.68 5.01 -19.52
N GLY A 175 -11.60 6.18 -20.14
CA GLY A 175 -12.13 7.42 -19.56
C GLY A 175 -11.26 8.01 -18.44
N VAL A 176 -10.05 7.49 -18.24
CA VAL A 176 -9.07 8.06 -17.31
C VAL A 176 -7.94 8.71 -18.12
N ASP A 177 -7.82 10.04 -18.01
CA ASP A 177 -6.77 10.81 -18.67
C ASP A 177 -5.57 10.98 -17.74
N TYR A 178 -4.52 10.22 -17.99
CA TYR A 178 -3.24 10.40 -17.31
C TYR A 178 -2.41 11.46 -18.05
N VAL A 179 -2.20 12.59 -17.42
CA VAL A 179 -1.34 13.65 -17.96
C VAL A 179 0.12 13.24 -17.81
N TYR A 180 0.50 12.75 -16.63
CA TYR A 180 1.86 12.33 -16.33
C TYR A 180 1.91 10.86 -15.94
N LEU A 181 2.99 10.19 -16.35
CA LEU A 181 3.25 8.80 -16.00
C LEU A 181 4.68 8.66 -15.47
N TRP A 182 4.85 8.22 -14.22
CA TRP A 182 6.15 7.81 -13.68
C TRP A 182 6.30 6.31 -13.79
N VAL A 183 7.49 5.89 -14.21
CA VAL A 183 7.82 4.47 -14.38
C VAL A 183 9.15 4.14 -13.71
N ASP A 184 9.20 2.98 -13.07
CA ASP A 184 10.43 2.46 -12.47
C ASP A 184 10.33 0.95 -12.28
N GLY A 185 11.48 0.29 -12.19
CA GLY A 185 11.62 -1.12 -11.88
C GLY A 185 12.17 -1.35 -10.48
N ILE A 186 11.52 -2.18 -9.68
CA ILE A 186 12.06 -2.57 -8.37
C ILE A 186 12.50 -4.03 -8.38
N HIS A 187 13.76 -4.27 -8.02
CA HIS A 187 14.30 -5.62 -7.91
C HIS A 187 14.05 -6.19 -6.51
N LEU A 188 13.20 -7.20 -6.43
CA LEU A 188 12.80 -7.87 -5.21
C LEU A 188 13.51 -9.22 -5.09
N LYS A 189 13.97 -9.54 -3.88
CA LYS A 189 14.55 -10.85 -3.56
C LYS A 189 13.43 -11.80 -3.14
N VAL A 190 13.33 -12.95 -3.81
CA VAL A 190 12.50 -14.09 -3.38
C VAL A 190 13.40 -15.11 -2.69
N ARG A 191 13.07 -15.52 -1.46
CA ARG A 191 13.98 -16.31 -0.63
C ARG A 191 14.37 -17.66 -1.21
N LEU A 192 13.44 -18.32 -1.90
CA LEU A 192 13.61 -19.66 -2.45
C LEU A 192 14.00 -19.67 -3.94
N GLU A 193 14.24 -18.48 -4.53
CA GLU A 193 14.65 -18.35 -5.91
C GLU A 193 16.06 -17.77 -6.00
N ALA A 194 16.83 -18.22 -6.99
CA ALA A 194 18.19 -17.73 -7.22
C ALA A 194 18.20 -16.31 -7.79
N ASP A 195 17.23 -15.99 -8.65
CA ASP A 195 17.14 -14.71 -9.32
C ASP A 195 16.23 -13.73 -8.57
N LYS A 196 16.53 -12.44 -8.70
CA LYS A 196 15.64 -11.38 -8.25
C LYS A 196 14.49 -11.23 -9.23
N VAL A 197 13.30 -11.05 -8.70
CA VAL A 197 12.13 -10.64 -9.47
C VAL A 197 12.24 -9.13 -9.74
N CYS A 198 12.02 -8.72 -10.97
CA CYS A 198 11.88 -7.31 -11.33
C CYS A 198 10.39 -6.97 -11.40
N LEU A 199 9.93 -6.12 -10.51
CA LEU A 199 8.58 -5.60 -10.54
C LEU A 199 8.57 -4.27 -11.29
N LEU A 200 7.92 -4.24 -12.45
CA LEU A 200 7.70 -3.04 -13.23
C LEU A 200 6.49 -2.29 -12.67
N VAL A 201 6.62 -1.00 -12.42
CA VAL A 201 5.57 -0.20 -11.77
C VAL A 201 5.33 1.07 -12.57
N MET A 202 4.06 1.41 -12.74
CA MET A 202 3.60 2.65 -13.36
C MET A 202 2.66 3.41 -12.44
N ILE A 203 2.96 4.68 -12.19
CA ILE A 203 2.12 5.61 -11.42
C ILE A 203 1.70 6.74 -12.35
N GLY A 204 0.39 6.99 -12.42
CA GLY A 204 -0.20 8.06 -13.22
C GLY A 204 -0.69 9.22 -12.37
N VAL A 205 -0.67 10.41 -12.94
CA VAL A 205 -1.32 11.60 -12.40
C VAL A 205 -2.35 12.10 -13.40
N ARG A 206 -3.57 12.27 -12.93
CA ARG A 206 -4.71 12.77 -13.70
C ARG A 206 -4.66 14.29 -13.82
N ALA A 207 -5.50 14.85 -14.70
CA ALA A 207 -5.61 16.29 -14.87
C ALA A 207 -6.06 17.06 -13.60
N ASP A 208 -6.77 16.39 -12.69
CA ASP A 208 -7.17 16.93 -11.38
C ASP A 208 -6.05 16.90 -10.32
N GLY A 209 -4.86 16.40 -10.68
CA GLY A 209 -3.72 16.24 -9.79
C GLY A 209 -3.76 14.95 -8.96
N SER A 210 -4.80 14.13 -9.03
CA SER A 210 -4.87 12.87 -8.31
C SER A 210 -3.85 11.88 -8.85
N LYS A 211 -3.14 11.22 -7.91
CA LYS A 211 -2.07 10.26 -8.19
C LYS A 211 -2.56 8.85 -7.86
N GLU A 212 -2.37 7.93 -8.79
CA GLU A 212 -2.74 6.53 -8.57
C GLU A 212 -1.77 5.53 -9.19
N LEU A 213 -1.76 4.30 -8.67
CA LEU A 213 -1.08 3.18 -9.29
C LEU A 213 -1.85 2.79 -10.57
N VAL A 214 -1.20 2.86 -11.72
CA VAL A 214 -1.80 2.51 -13.02
C VAL A 214 -1.69 1.03 -13.29
N ALA A 215 -0.48 0.51 -13.20
CA ALA A 215 -0.18 -0.90 -13.43
C ALA A 215 1.09 -1.33 -12.70
N LEU A 216 1.16 -2.62 -12.43
CA LEU A 216 2.37 -3.29 -12.00
C LEU A 216 2.43 -4.67 -12.67
N ALA A 217 3.63 -5.14 -12.98
CA ALA A 217 3.83 -6.48 -13.53
C ALA A 217 5.14 -7.08 -13.05
N ASP A 218 5.14 -8.40 -12.89
CA ASP A 218 6.36 -9.17 -12.69
C ASP A 218 7.06 -9.32 -14.05
N GLY A 219 8.20 -8.66 -14.21
CA GLY A 219 9.04 -8.75 -15.40
C GLY A 219 10.27 -9.63 -15.15
N TYR A 220 10.71 -10.34 -16.18
CA TYR A 220 11.97 -11.08 -16.10
C TYR A 220 13.16 -10.14 -15.86
N ARG A 221 13.12 -8.94 -16.45
CA ARG A 221 14.04 -7.81 -16.28
C ARG A 221 13.30 -6.53 -16.72
N GLU A 222 13.93 -5.39 -16.55
CA GLU A 222 13.48 -4.11 -17.16
C GLU A 222 13.73 -4.12 -18.70
N SER A 223 13.34 -5.21 -19.36
CA SER A 223 13.51 -5.36 -20.81
C SER A 223 12.45 -4.56 -21.56
N ALA A 224 12.79 -4.17 -22.81
CA ALA A 224 11.83 -3.50 -23.66
C ALA A 224 10.58 -4.33 -23.94
N GLU A 225 10.73 -5.66 -24.01
CA GLU A 225 9.61 -6.58 -24.21
C GLU A 225 8.66 -6.61 -23.01
N SER A 226 9.19 -6.77 -21.77
CA SER A 226 8.37 -6.74 -20.55
C SER A 226 7.60 -5.44 -20.39
N TRP A 227 8.24 -4.30 -20.68
CA TRP A 227 7.58 -2.99 -20.68
C TRP A 227 6.54 -2.87 -21.79
N ALA A 228 6.83 -3.38 -23.00
CA ALA A 228 5.89 -3.34 -24.12
C ALA A 228 4.62 -4.16 -23.80
N ASP A 229 4.76 -5.32 -23.20
CA ASP A 229 3.62 -6.15 -22.80
C ASP A 229 2.75 -5.45 -21.74
N LEU A 230 3.35 -4.80 -20.73
CA LEU A 230 2.63 -4.03 -19.73
C LEU A 230 1.90 -2.83 -20.35
N LEU A 231 2.56 -2.08 -21.25
CA LEU A 231 1.94 -0.95 -21.93
C LEU A 231 0.82 -1.38 -22.89
N ARG A 232 0.99 -2.48 -23.63
CA ARG A 232 -0.05 -3.04 -24.49
C ARG A 232 -1.27 -3.50 -23.68
N ASP A 233 -1.03 -4.11 -22.51
CA ASP A 233 -2.11 -4.48 -21.61
C ASP A 233 -2.88 -3.24 -21.13
N CYS A 234 -2.19 -2.20 -20.70
CA CYS A 234 -2.83 -0.93 -20.31
C CYS A 234 -3.64 -0.32 -21.46
N LYS A 235 -3.08 -0.31 -22.69
CA LYS A 235 -3.78 0.16 -23.90
C LYS A 235 -5.03 -0.69 -24.20
N ARG A 236 -4.93 -2.01 -24.08
CA ARG A 236 -6.06 -2.94 -24.26
C ARG A 236 -7.16 -2.67 -23.24
N ARG A 237 -6.82 -2.30 -22.00
CA ARG A 237 -7.77 -1.89 -20.95
C ARG A 237 -8.32 -0.48 -21.12
N GLY A 238 -7.94 0.23 -22.19
CA GLY A 238 -8.50 1.53 -22.58
C GLY A 238 -7.65 2.74 -22.20
N MET A 239 -6.42 2.55 -21.68
CA MET A 239 -5.52 3.65 -21.35
C MET A 239 -5.20 4.46 -22.61
N GLN A 240 -5.39 5.78 -22.52
CA GLN A 240 -4.94 6.73 -23.52
C GLN A 240 -3.46 7.05 -23.30
N ALA A 241 -2.80 7.54 -24.36
CA ALA A 241 -1.41 7.94 -24.27
C ALA A 241 -1.24 9.11 -23.27
N PRO A 242 -0.39 8.98 -22.25
CA PRO A 242 -0.07 10.10 -21.38
C PRO A 242 0.65 11.20 -22.14
N VAL A 243 0.59 12.44 -21.66
CA VAL A 243 1.27 13.57 -22.29
C VAL A 243 2.79 13.43 -22.10
N LEU A 244 3.22 13.08 -20.88
CA LEU A 244 4.63 12.94 -20.53
C LEU A 244 4.84 11.67 -19.69
N ALA A 245 5.90 10.93 -20.00
CA ALA A 245 6.39 9.84 -19.16
C ALA A 245 7.76 10.21 -18.55
N VAL A 246 7.94 9.91 -17.26
CA VAL A 246 9.14 10.19 -16.48
C VAL A 246 9.77 8.88 -16.00
N GLY A 247 11.05 8.67 -16.26
CA GLY A 247 11.75 7.43 -15.86
C GLY A 247 13.27 7.55 -15.92
N ASP A 248 13.97 6.48 -15.50
CA ASP A 248 15.42 6.38 -15.69
C ASP A 248 15.77 6.19 -17.18
N GLY A 249 16.92 6.70 -17.58
CA GLY A 249 17.41 6.60 -18.96
C GLY A 249 17.84 5.20 -19.41
N ALA A 250 18.13 4.30 -18.48
CA ALA A 250 18.63 2.96 -18.77
C ALA A 250 17.52 1.92 -19.04
N LEU A 251 16.24 2.31 -18.89
CA LEU A 251 15.11 1.39 -19.02
C LEU A 251 14.87 1.00 -20.49
N GLY A 252 14.54 -0.27 -20.72
CA GLY A 252 13.93 -0.73 -21.97
C GLY A 252 12.55 -0.11 -22.24
N PHE A 253 12.02 0.61 -21.26
CA PHE A 253 10.74 1.30 -21.30
C PHE A 253 10.61 2.28 -22.47
N TRP A 254 11.64 3.06 -22.76
CA TRP A 254 11.56 4.11 -23.78
C TRP A 254 11.27 3.54 -25.17
N LYS A 255 11.93 2.43 -25.53
CA LYS A 255 11.62 1.73 -26.78
C LYS A 255 10.17 1.23 -26.79
N ALA A 256 9.74 0.61 -25.70
CA ALA A 256 8.36 0.12 -25.55
C ALA A 256 7.34 1.25 -25.63
N LEU A 257 7.64 2.41 -25.01
CA LEU A 257 6.77 3.58 -25.03
C LEU A 257 6.57 4.09 -26.47
N HIS A 258 7.65 4.24 -27.24
CA HIS A 258 7.57 4.68 -28.65
C HIS A 258 6.78 3.69 -29.51
N ASP A 259 6.90 2.39 -29.25
CA ASP A 259 6.16 1.36 -30.00
C ASP A 259 4.66 1.37 -29.68
N VAL A 260 4.26 1.67 -28.44
CA VAL A 260 2.87 1.56 -27.97
C VAL A 260 2.15 2.91 -27.95
N PHE A 261 2.83 3.96 -27.48
CA PHE A 261 2.32 5.32 -27.31
C PHE A 261 3.29 6.36 -27.91
N PRO A 262 3.47 6.39 -29.24
CA PRO A 262 4.50 7.21 -29.91
C PRO A 262 4.33 8.72 -29.71
N GLN A 263 3.13 9.18 -29.32
CA GLN A 263 2.86 10.61 -29.07
C GLN A 263 3.25 11.05 -27.65
N THR A 264 3.54 10.11 -26.74
CA THR A 264 3.95 10.43 -25.36
C THR A 264 5.37 10.97 -25.36
N ARG A 265 5.58 12.11 -24.72
CA ARG A 265 6.90 12.71 -24.57
C ARG A 265 7.71 12.00 -23.50
N GLU A 266 9.03 11.98 -23.69
CA GLU A 266 9.98 11.45 -22.72
C GLU A 266 10.52 12.55 -21.81
N GLN A 267 10.65 12.23 -20.51
CA GLN A 267 11.45 12.98 -19.55
C GLN A 267 12.38 12.04 -18.81
N ARG A 268 13.67 12.23 -18.99
CA ARG A 268 14.67 11.46 -18.24
C ARG A 268 14.89 12.02 -16.85
N CYS A 269 14.98 11.14 -15.86
CA CYS A 269 15.18 11.52 -14.44
C CYS A 269 16.55 12.17 -14.23
N TRP A 270 16.55 13.41 -13.76
CA TRP A 270 17.77 14.14 -13.44
C TRP A 270 18.57 13.53 -12.30
N PHE A 271 17.91 12.90 -11.31
CA PHE A 271 18.61 12.24 -10.21
C PHE A 271 19.49 11.09 -10.70
N HIS A 272 18.95 10.21 -11.52
CA HIS A 272 19.69 9.12 -12.14
C HIS A 272 20.74 9.64 -13.13
N LYS A 273 20.42 10.67 -13.92
CA LYS A 273 21.37 11.29 -14.85
C LYS A 273 22.55 11.90 -14.11
N LEU A 274 22.30 12.60 -13.00
CA LEU A 274 23.37 13.15 -12.15
C LEU A 274 24.32 12.02 -11.67
N GLY A 275 23.76 10.92 -11.17
CA GLY A 275 24.56 9.76 -10.76
C GLY A 275 25.42 9.22 -11.90
N ASN A 276 24.83 9.08 -13.10
CA ASN A 276 25.51 8.57 -14.29
C ASN A 276 26.64 9.49 -14.79
N VAL A 277 26.46 10.79 -14.69
CA VAL A 277 27.52 11.78 -15.04
C VAL A 277 28.65 11.72 -14.01
N LEU A 278 28.33 11.76 -12.74
CA LEU A 278 29.33 11.70 -11.66
C LEU A 278 30.13 10.39 -11.68
N ALA A 279 29.51 9.26 -12.03
CA ALA A 279 30.22 7.99 -12.20
C ALA A 279 31.27 8.02 -13.33
N ALA A 280 31.15 8.95 -14.29
CA ALA A 280 32.13 9.16 -15.34
C ALA A 280 33.22 10.21 -15.00
N LEU A 281 33.17 10.76 -13.77
CA LEU A 281 34.10 11.78 -13.26
C LEU A 281 34.88 11.26 -12.06
N PRO A 282 36.15 11.73 -11.85
CA PRO A 282 36.86 11.44 -10.61
C PRO A 282 36.17 12.13 -9.42
N LYS A 283 36.27 11.52 -8.24
CA LYS A 283 35.60 12.03 -7.01
C LYS A 283 35.93 13.48 -6.69
N SER A 284 37.15 13.94 -7.00
CA SER A 284 37.60 15.32 -6.80
C SER A 284 36.82 16.35 -7.63
N ALA A 285 36.27 15.95 -8.80
CA ALA A 285 35.48 16.83 -9.65
C ALA A 285 33.97 16.86 -9.25
N HIS A 286 33.51 15.92 -8.40
CA HIS A 286 32.08 15.80 -8.07
C HIS A 286 31.43 17.06 -7.49
N PRO A 287 32.06 17.82 -6.54
CA PRO A 287 31.43 19.03 -5.98
C PRO A 287 31.16 20.09 -7.05
N ALA A 288 32.17 20.39 -7.89
CA ALA A 288 32.03 21.36 -8.97
C ALA A 288 31.03 20.92 -10.04
N ALA A 289 31.11 19.64 -10.47
CA ALA A 289 30.19 19.08 -11.46
C ALA A 289 28.74 19.08 -10.96
N LYS A 290 28.48 18.77 -9.69
CA LYS A 290 27.13 18.86 -9.11
C LYS A 290 26.57 20.28 -9.19
N LYS A 291 27.40 21.30 -8.90
CA LYS A 291 26.98 22.70 -8.99
C LYS A 291 26.64 23.06 -10.45
N ALA A 292 27.52 22.75 -11.40
CA ALA A 292 27.30 23.03 -12.81
C ALA A 292 26.08 22.31 -13.38
N LEU A 293 25.84 21.04 -12.97
CA LEU A 293 24.64 20.31 -13.36
C LEU A 293 23.36 20.90 -12.73
N ALA A 294 23.44 21.42 -11.51
CA ALA A 294 22.31 22.09 -10.88
C ALA A 294 21.89 23.35 -11.64
N GLU A 295 22.82 24.09 -12.21
CA GLU A 295 22.53 25.26 -13.05
C GLU A 295 21.71 24.88 -14.30
N ILE A 296 21.81 23.64 -14.79
CA ILE A 296 21.00 23.16 -15.93
C ILE A 296 19.54 22.87 -15.47
N TYR A 297 19.36 21.97 -14.50
CA TYR A 297 18.02 21.51 -14.13
C TYR A 297 17.25 22.47 -13.22
N ALA A 298 17.91 23.43 -12.62
CA ALA A 298 17.30 24.48 -11.78
C ALA A 298 17.28 25.85 -12.46
N ALA A 299 17.56 25.91 -13.76
CA ALA A 299 17.47 27.14 -14.56
C ALA A 299 16.04 27.71 -14.53
N GLU A 300 15.93 29.02 -14.73
CA GLU A 300 14.66 29.75 -14.73
C GLU A 300 13.82 29.47 -15.98
N ASP A 301 14.46 29.07 -17.09
CA ASP A 301 13.83 28.68 -18.34
C ASP A 301 14.72 27.73 -19.16
N VAL A 302 14.18 27.26 -20.30
CA VAL A 302 14.85 26.28 -21.18
C VAL A 302 16.08 26.86 -21.88
N ASP A 303 16.10 28.17 -22.17
CA ASP A 303 17.22 28.79 -22.88
C ASP A 303 18.42 28.92 -21.95
N HIS A 304 18.21 29.34 -20.70
CA HIS A 304 19.24 29.32 -19.66
C HIS A 304 19.73 27.91 -19.36
N ALA A 305 18.84 26.92 -19.32
CA ALA A 305 19.21 25.52 -19.16
C ALA A 305 20.10 25.02 -20.31
N ARG A 306 19.77 25.35 -21.56
CA ARG A 306 20.58 25.02 -22.74
C ARG A 306 21.93 25.71 -22.72
N ALA A 307 21.99 26.98 -22.33
CA ALA A 307 23.24 27.72 -22.16
C ALA A 307 24.14 27.10 -21.08
N ALA A 308 23.59 26.73 -19.94
CA ALA A 308 24.31 26.05 -18.86
C ALA A 308 24.81 24.66 -19.30
N ALA A 309 24.01 23.90 -20.05
CA ALA A 309 24.44 22.61 -20.60
C ALA A 309 25.61 22.76 -21.61
N LYS A 310 25.57 23.78 -22.44
CA LYS A 310 26.67 24.12 -23.35
C LYS A 310 27.95 24.51 -22.61
N ALA A 311 27.82 25.29 -21.53
CA ALA A 311 28.93 25.64 -20.65
C ALA A 311 29.53 24.40 -19.96
N PHE A 312 28.68 23.52 -19.43
CA PHE A 312 29.11 22.23 -18.86
C PHE A 312 29.88 21.38 -19.90
N ALA A 313 29.35 21.28 -21.11
CA ALA A 313 30.02 20.52 -22.19
C ALA A 313 31.37 21.12 -22.58
N ALA A 314 31.50 22.45 -22.60
CA ALA A 314 32.76 23.12 -22.92
C ALA A 314 33.80 22.92 -21.78
N GLU A 315 33.41 23.03 -20.52
CA GLU A 315 34.29 22.88 -19.38
C GLU A 315 34.74 21.43 -19.15
N TYR A 316 33.81 20.50 -19.16
CA TYR A 316 34.06 19.10 -18.84
C TYR A 316 34.41 18.23 -20.04
N GLY A 317 34.01 18.62 -21.25
CA GLY A 317 34.12 17.81 -22.47
C GLY A 317 35.55 17.57 -22.91
N VAL A 318 36.46 18.53 -22.73
CA VAL A 318 37.86 18.40 -23.08
C VAL A 318 38.56 17.28 -22.31
N LYS A 319 38.32 17.23 -20.99
CA LYS A 319 38.99 16.29 -20.10
C LYS A 319 38.19 15.01 -19.86
N TRP A 320 36.86 15.09 -19.87
CA TRP A 320 35.96 13.99 -19.62
C TRP A 320 34.81 13.91 -20.64
N PRO A 321 35.12 13.62 -21.90
CA PRO A 321 34.13 13.65 -23.00
C PRO A 321 32.94 12.72 -22.74
N LYS A 322 33.16 11.56 -22.08
CA LYS A 322 32.09 10.63 -21.74
C LYS A 322 31.10 11.22 -20.72
N ALA A 323 31.53 12.09 -19.82
CA ALA A 323 30.65 12.74 -18.86
C ALA A 323 29.82 13.83 -19.55
N ALA A 324 30.45 14.64 -20.42
CA ALA A 324 29.75 15.65 -21.20
C ALA A 324 28.72 15.06 -22.16
N ALA A 325 29.08 13.99 -22.90
CA ALA A 325 28.19 13.29 -23.82
C ALA A 325 26.89 12.80 -23.12
N LYS A 326 26.96 12.36 -21.87
CA LYS A 326 25.76 11.96 -21.11
C LYS A 326 24.72 13.08 -20.95
N ILE A 327 25.13 14.35 -21.03
CA ILE A 327 24.21 15.49 -21.00
C ILE A 327 23.82 15.89 -22.41
N THR A 328 24.79 16.05 -23.32
CA THR A 328 24.52 16.55 -24.66
C THR A 328 23.69 15.60 -25.52
N ASP A 329 23.90 14.29 -25.39
CA ASP A 329 23.19 13.28 -26.20
C ASP A 329 21.72 13.13 -25.79
N ASP A 330 21.39 13.42 -24.52
CA ASP A 330 20.03 13.30 -23.99
C ASP A 330 19.39 14.66 -23.65
N LEU A 331 19.94 15.78 -24.12
CA LEU A 331 19.58 17.12 -23.65
C LEU A 331 18.08 17.40 -23.81
N ASP A 332 17.49 17.11 -24.95
CA ASP A 332 16.08 17.41 -25.21
C ASP A 332 15.13 16.63 -24.29
N VAL A 333 15.42 15.34 -24.04
CA VAL A 333 14.61 14.52 -23.11
C VAL A 333 14.90 14.82 -21.63
N LEU A 334 16.01 15.49 -21.33
CA LEU A 334 16.31 16.00 -19.98
C LEU A 334 15.61 17.33 -19.69
N LEU A 335 15.33 18.12 -20.71
CA LEU A 335 14.73 19.46 -20.59
C LEU A 335 13.24 19.47 -20.95
N ALA A 336 12.62 18.34 -21.29
CA ALA A 336 11.22 18.27 -21.69
C ALA A 336 10.27 18.82 -20.61
N PHE A 337 10.61 18.75 -19.32
CA PHE A 337 9.79 19.27 -18.25
C PHE A 337 9.56 20.79 -18.30
N PHE A 338 10.45 21.56 -18.94
CA PHE A 338 10.29 23.01 -19.08
C PHE A 338 9.08 23.41 -19.93
N GLU A 339 8.52 22.52 -20.74
CA GLU A 339 7.33 22.78 -21.54
C GLU A 339 6.02 22.67 -20.75
N PHE A 340 6.09 22.34 -19.46
CA PHE A 340 4.97 22.19 -18.56
C PHE A 340 4.94 23.34 -17.55
N PRO A 341 3.82 23.52 -16.80
CA PRO A 341 3.72 24.54 -15.78
C PRO A 341 4.86 24.48 -14.76
N ALA A 342 5.43 25.64 -14.41
CA ALA A 342 6.64 25.71 -13.58
C ALA A 342 6.47 25.07 -12.20
N GLU A 343 5.26 25.12 -11.63
CA GLU A 343 4.91 24.45 -10.38
C GLU A 343 5.06 22.93 -10.44
N HIS A 344 5.01 22.34 -11.64
CA HIS A 344 5.18 20.90 -11.83
C HIS A 344 6.64 20.46 -11.98
N TRP A 345 7.56 21.36 -12.35
CA TRP A 345 8.94 21.02 -12.71
C TRP A 345 9.67 20.21 -11.64
N VAL A 346 9.48 20.56 -10.37
CA VAL A 346 10.13 19.87 -9.23
C VAL A 346 9.77 18.37 -9.19
N HIS A 347 8.57 18.03 -9.64
CA HIS A 347 8.08 16.66 -9.68
C HIS A 347 8.45 15.96 -10.99
N LEU A 348 8.40 16.67 -12.13
CA LEU A 348 8.61 16.09 -13.46
C LEU A 348 10.07 15.76 -13.75
N ARG A 349 11.03 16.51 -13.20
CA ARG A 349 12.46 16.28 -13.43
C ARG A 349 13.06 15.09 -12.65
N THR A 350 12.28 14.38 -11.82
CA THR A 350 12.77 13.26 -11.00
C THR A 350 11.76 12.12 -10.89
N THR A 351 12.25 10.94 -10.52
CA THR A 351 11.43 9.75 -10.20
C THR A 351 11.00 9.69 -8.72
N ASN A 352 11.26 10.72 -7.92
CA ASN A 352 10.86 10.76 -6.51
C ASN A 352 9.37 10.40 -6.27
N PRO A 353 8.41 10.82 -7.12
CA PRO A 353 7.01 10.47 -6.94
C PRO A 353 6.73 8.96 -6.93
N ILE A 354 7.49 8.16 -7.68
CA ILE A 354 7.37 6.70 -7.68
C ILE A 354 8.26 6.05 -6.61
N GLU A 355 9.47 6.56 -6.39
CA GLU A 355 10.41 5.99 -5.43
C GLU A 355 9.89 6.02 -4.00
N SER A 356 9.15 7.07 -3.62
CA SER A 356 8.51 7.19 -2.31
C SER A 356 7.51 6.06 -2.05
N THR A 357 6.83 5.59 -3.08
CA THR A 357 5.87 4.47 -3.01
C THR A 357 6.57 3.15 -2.68
N PHE A 358 7.84 2.99 -3.09
CA PHE A 358 8.61 1.79 -2.81
C PHE A 358 9.19 1.70 -1.40
N ALA A 359 9.15 2.77 -0.62
CA ALA A 359 9.77 2.80 0.70
C ALA A 359 9.21 1.72 1.63
N THR A 360 7.88 1.56 1.69
CA THR A 360 7.20 0.55 2.49
C THR A 360 7.50 -0.86 2.00
N LEU A 361 7.50 -1.06 0.68
CA LEU A 361 7.82 -2.35 0.08
C LEU A 361 9.27 -2.78 0.37
N ARG A 362 10.22 -1.84 0.23
CA ARG A 362 11.63 -2.06 0.58
C ARG A 362 11.83 -2.34 2.07
N LEU A 363 11.08 -1.65 2.95
CA LEU A 363 11.09 -1.90 4.39
C LEU A 363 10.65 -3.33 4.70
N ARG A 364 9.49 -3.75 4.17
CA ARG A 364 8.98 -5.11 4.34
C ARG A 364 9.99 -6.15 3.83
N GLN A 365 10.54 -5.95 2.64
CA GLN A 365 11.53 -6.87 2.08
C GLN A 365 12.78 -7.00 2.95
N ARG A 366 13.24 -5.89 3.54
CA ARG A 366 14.39 -5.90 4.45
C ARG A 366 14.09 -6.69 5.73
N VAL A 367 12.92 -6.45 6.33
CA VAL A 367 12.51 -7.10 7.59
C VAL A 367 12.25 -8.59 7.38
N THR A 368 11.50 -8.97 6.34
CA THR A 368 11.10 -10.36 6.07
C THR A 368 12.15 -11.15 5.27
N LYS A 369 13.21 -10.51 4.78
CA LYS A 369 14.20 -11.07 3.83
C LYS A 369 13.58 -11.53 2.50
N GLY A 370 12.42 -10.99 2.15
CA GLY A 370 11.64 -11.29 0.95
C GLY A 370 10.59 -12.39 1.14
N PRO A 371 9.64 -12.50 0.20
CA PRO A 371 8.63 -13.56 0.20
C PRO A 371 9.25 -14.93 -0.03
N GLY A 372 8.54 -16.01 0.35
CA GLY A 372 8.96 -17.39 0.14
C GLY A 372 8.90 -17.83 -1.32
N SER A 373 7.93 -17.26 -2.08
CA SER A 373 7.73 -17.54 -3.50
C SER A 373 7.22 -16.29 -4.22
N ARG A 374 7.18 -16.31 -5.55
CA ARG A 374 6.60 -15.22 -6.37
C ARG A 374 5.10 -15.03 -6.10
N ALA A 375 4.38 -16.08 -5.76
CA ALA A 375 2.94 -16.01 -5.47
C ALA A 375 2.63 -15.44 -4.07
N ALA A 376 3.63 -15.33 -3.18
CA ALA A 376 3.50 -14.82 -1.83
C ALA A 376 3.88 -13.34 -1.74
#